data_1a510f0e3a87313540077674b48729af
#
_entry.id   1a510f0e3a87313540077674b48729af
#
_cell.length_a   1.000
_cell.length_b   1.000
_cell.length_c   1.000
_cell.angle_alpha   90.00
_cell.angle_beta   90.00
_cell.angle_gamma   90.00
#
_symmetry.space_group_name_H-M   'P 1'
#
loop_
_entity.id
_entity.type
_entity.pdbx_description
1 polymer ?
#
loop_
_entity_poly.entity_id
_entity_poly.type
_entity_poly.pdbx_seq_one_letter_code
_entity_poly.pdbx_strand_id
1 'polypeptide(L)'
;MNRKRCLFVIFGFFFSSFLLLSQPSVDEIEKKMLKATRFMVEEVSNGGGYLWYYLPDFSRCWGEMEAYPSMIWMQDPGTVGMGNVFLDAWELTKDLYYLNAAEKVVSAVIRGQYPEGGWNYMSDFSGEESIRRWYDTIGKNGWRLEEFQHYYGNCTFDDNVTASAANFLLRFYLTVPENRACKMALDKAIDFILRSQYPFGGWPQRFPPKEEFSKGGRRDYSSFYTFNDGVIRENIHFLINCYAQLNDRRMEDPIRRGMNFYILSQHPSGGWGEQYDKDLKVAGARSYEPAALLPQTTFENAMLLLQFYKYTGDEKFLVAVPKAIDWLEKNRLKECQREGGQYTHPTFIDPETGRPIYVHRIGSNVMYGYYYCNEDARNLLIHYHGKCHIPIQELKEEYNRVKSIPSDELKKFFLFAEKTEQEKDGLQKIFGLRRKQQWVIREGEQVDKVLQSMDSRGRWLVKHCMTSHPYVGDGVNCDLTDEYACTFVGDETDTSPFPDTSDQEYISTKAYIQNMNILMNYISSFRAGNLNANR
;
A
#
# COMPACT_ATOMS: atom_id res chain seq x y z
N MET A 1 72.67 -47.84 26.65
CA MET A 1 72.71 -46.36 26.73
C MET A 1 71.42 -45.80 26.16
N ASN A 2 70.42 -45.55 27.00
CA ASN A 2 69.10 -45.09 26.65
C ASN A 2 68.98 -43.57 26.88
N ARG A 3 68.75 -42.79 25.81
CA ARG A 3 68.40 -41.38 25.95
C ARG A 3 66.86 -41.24 25.84
N LYS A 4 66.25 -40.91 26.99
CA LYS A 4 64.81 -40.46 27.02
C LYS A 4 64.74 -39.01 26.53
N ARG A 5 63.92 -38.79 25.50
CA ARG A 5 63.51 -37.44 25.08
C ARG A 5 62.22 -37.09 25.83
N CYS A 6 62.24 -36.02 26.63
CA CYS A 6 61.03 -35.39 27.18
C CYS A 6 60.43 -34.51 26.15
N LEU A 7 59.11 -34.74 25.82
CA LEU A 7 58.29 -33.89 24.97
C LEU A 7 57.55 -32.90 25.89
N PHE A 8 57.87 -31.61 25.78
CA PHE A 8 57.11 -30.56 26.44
C PHE A 8 55.94 -30.23 25.53
N VAL A 9 54.71 -30.51 25.99
CA VAL A 9 53.46 -30.05 25.35
C VAL A 9 53.12 -28.71 25.97
N ILE A 10 53.28 -27.65 25.17
CA ILE A 10 52.79 -26.29 25.53
C ILE A 10 51.31 -26.23 25.17
N PHE A 11 50.44 -26.23 26.18
CA PHE A 11 49.03 -25.93 26.04
C PHE A 11 48.88 -24.40 25.89
N GLY A 12 48.74 -23.95 24.65
CA GLY A 12 48.35 -22.58 24.35
C GLY A 12 46.86 -22.40 24.65
N PHE A 13 46.54 -21.70 25.73
CA PHE A 13 45.17 -21.19 25.96
C PHE A 13 44.88 -20.07 24.98
N PHE A 14 44.13 -20.37 23.92
CA PHE A 14 43.47 -19.35 23.11
C PHE A 14 42.30 -18.79 23.93
N PHE A 15 42.48 -17.64 24.55
CA PHE A 15 41.39 -16.80 25.04
C PHE A 15 40.70 -16.22 23.83
N SER A 16 39.66 -16.88 23.36
CA SER A 16 38.67 -16.25 22.49
C SER A 16 37.94 -15.21 23.31
N SER A 17 38.34 -13.95 23.17
CA SER A 17 37.56 -12.82 23.66
C SER A 17 36.28 -12.77 22.85
N PHE A 18 35.24 -13.47 23.29
CA PHE A 18 33.89 -13.14 22.91
C PHE A 18 33.63 -11.71 23.41
N LEU A 19 33.74 -10.74 22.56
CA LEU A 19 33.09 -9.44 22.77
C LEU A 19 31.60 -9.74 22.90
N LEU A 20 31.14 -9.84 24.13
CA LEU A 20 29.72 -9.69 24.45
C LEU A 20 29.34 -8.27 23.97
N LEU A 21 28.83 -8.17 22.75
CA LEU A 21 28.14 -6.96 22.31
C LEU A 21 27.00 -6.77 23.31
N SER A 22 27.14 -5.78 24.19
CA SER A 22 26.08 -5.42 25.12
C SER A 22 24.88 -5.00 24.25
N GLN A 23 23.72 -5.58 24.55
CA GLN A 23 22.48 -5.18 23.87
C GLN A 23 22.32 -3.66 23.98
N PRO A 24 21.96 -2.96 22.89
CA PRO A 24 21.80 -1.51 22.92
C PRO A 24 20.74 -1.10 23.96
N SER A 25 21.03 -0.07 24.71
CA SER A 25 20.09 0.43 25.72
C SER A 25 18.90 1.12 25.05
N VAL A 26 17.73 1.07 25.70
CA VAL A 26 16.52 1.78 25.22
C VAL A 26 16.80 3.27 25.03
N ASP A 27 17.51 3.90 25.96
CA ASP A 27 17.87 5.32 25.89
C ASP A 27 18.75 5.66 24.67
N GLU A 28 19.68 4.76 24.30
CA GLU A 28 20.51 4.95 23.10
C GLU A 28 19.66 4.88 21.83
N ILE A 29 18.76 3.90 21.78
CA ILE A 29 17.84 3.73 20.66
C ILE A 29 16.93 4.94 20.52
N GLU A 30 16.31 5.40 21.59
CA GLU A 30 15.43 6.59 21.58
C GLU A 30 16.20 7.86 21.13
N LYS A 31 17.43 8.05 21.55
CA LYS A 31 18.28 9.15 21.06
C LYS A 31 18.55 9.06 19.56
N LYS A 32 18.83 7.87 19.04
CA LYS A 32 19.05 7.65 17.60
C LYS A 32 17.76 7.90 16.79
N MET A 33 16.64 7.38 17.27
CA MET A 33 15.32 7.62 16.66
C MET A 33 15.02 9.13 16.59
N LEU A 34 15.20 9.84 17.70
CA LEU A 34 14.97 11.29 17.75
C LEU A 34 15.92 12.05 16.81
N LYS A 35 17.18 11.66 16.72
CA LYS A 35 18.15 12.27 15.81
C LYS A 35 17.74 12.10 14.35
N ALA A 36 17.33 10.89 13.95
CA ALA A 36 16.83 10.63 12.60
C ALA A 36 15.55 11.42 12.31
N THR A 37 14.64 11.50 13.27
CA THR A 37 13.39 12.26 13.13
C THR A 37 13.66 13.75 12.96
N ARG A 38 14.60 14.32 13.71
CA ARG A 38 15.00 15.73 13.54
C ARG A 38 15.50 15.99 12.13
N PHE A 39 16.37 15.16 11.60
CA PHE A 39 16.83 15.29 10.22
C PHE A 39 15.66 15.28 9.23
N MET A 40 14.74 14.33 9.35
CA MET A 40 13.57 14.26 8.44
C MET A 40 12.65 15.47 8.56
N VAL A 41 12.44 15.98 9.77
CA VAL A 41 11.53 17.12 10.03
C VAL A 41 12.16 18.46 9.66
N GLU A 42 13.44 18.65 9.93
CA GLU A 42 14.11 19.94 9.84
C GLU A 42 14.78 20.18 8.47
N GLU A 43 15.26 19.10 7.81
CA GLU A 43 16.00 19.20 6.56
C GLU A 43 15.27 18.63 5.33
N VAL A 44 14.42 17.60 5.50
CA VAL A 44 13.80 16.91 4.37
C VAL A 44 12.38 17.39 4.09
N SER A 45 11.61 17.71 5.14
CA SER A 45 10.19 17.99 4.97
C SER A 45 9.90 19.27 4.20
N ASN A 46 8.94 19.21 3.27
CA ASN A 46 8.38 20.39 2.63
C ASN A 46 7.06 20.77 3.30
N GLY A 47 7.08 21.73 4.21
CA GLY A 47 5.90 22.20 4.94
C GLY A 47 5.17 21.08 5.71
N GLY A 48 5.89 20.07 6.16
CA GLY A 48 5.36 18.86 6.85
C GLY A 48 5.08 17.69 5.92
N GLY A 49 5.14 17.85 4.61
CA GLY A 49 4.98 16.79 3.63
C GLY A 49 6.28 16.18 3.16
N TYR A 50 6.20 14.99 2.53
CA TYR A 50 7.35 14.18 2.12
C TYR A 50 7.12 13.54 0.75
N LEU A 51 8.23 13.33 0.03
CA LEU A 51 8.35 12.44 -1.13
C LEU A 51 8.93 11.09 -0.68
N TRP A 52 9.16 10.16 -1.63
CA TRP A 52 9.70 8.84 -1.32
C TRP A 52 11.22 8.81 -1.24
N TYR A 53 11.90 9.54 -2.17
CA TYR A 53 13.35 9.56 -2.28
C TYR A 53 13.86 10.96 -2.59
N TYR A 54 15.08 11.24 -2.13
CA TYR A 54 15.81 12.48 -2.40
C TYR A 54 17.29 12.17 -2.59
N LEU A 55 17.96 12.87 -3.49
CA LEU A 55 19.42 12.90 -3.47
C LEU A 55 19.91 13.58 -2.18
N PRO A 56 21.11 13.21 -1.67
CA PRO A 56 21.63 13.77 -0.43
C PRO A 56 21.86 15.30 -0.44
N ASP A 57 21.96 15.88 -1.63
CA ASP A 57 22.08 17.33 -1.88
C ASP A 57 20.75 18.02 -2.21
N PHE A 58 19.64 17.24 -2.23
CA PHE A 58 18.29 17.69 -2.59
C PHE A 58 18.14 18.25 -4.01
N SER A 59 19.10 18.04 -4.90
CA SER A 59 19.02 18.51 -6.29
C SER A 59 17.93 17.83 -7.10
N ARG A 60 17.58 16.57 -6.75
CA ARG A 60 16.49 15.79 -7.36
C ARG A 60 15.74 15.00 -6.30
N CYS A 61 14.46 14.76 -6.55
CA CYS A 61 13.58 14.03 -5.65
C CYS A 61 12.48 13.29 -6.42
N TRP A 62 11.92 12.24 -5.80
CA TRP A 62 10.94 11.34 -6.41
C TRP A 62 9.86 10.97 -5.39
N GLY A 63 8.60 10.90 -5.87
CA GLY A 63 7.59 10.02 -5.35
C GLY A 63 7.65 8.71 -6.11
N GLU A 64 6.54 8.26 -6.65
CA GLU A 64 6.50 7.16 -7.62
C GLU A 64 7.22 7.54 -8.92
N MET A 65 7.19 8.80 -9.26
CA MET A 65 7.89 9.41 -10.38
C MET A 65 8.75 10.58 -9.90
N GLU A 66 9.65 11.09 -10.76
CA GLU A 66 10.40 12.29 -10.46
C GLU A 66 9.45 13.46 -10.13
N ALA A 67 9.77 14.21 -9.11
CA ALA A 67 8.93 15.28 -8.57
C ALA A 67 9.67 16.61 -8.51
N TYR A 68 8.92 17.73 -8.48
CA TYR A 68 9.50 19.02 -8.14
C TYR A 68 9.75 19.11 -6.63
N PRO A 69 10.76 19.88 -6.19
CA PRO A 69 11.02 20.09 -4.75
C PRO A 69 9.85 20.72 -3.97
N SER A 70 8.94 21.40 -4.69
CA SER A 70 7.70 21.97 -4.11
C SER A 70 6.59 20.96 -3.88
N MET A 71 6.74 19.73 -4.39
CA MET A 71 5.73 18.68 -4.30
C MET A 71 5.85 17.87 -3.01
N ILE A 72 4.74 17.27 -2.64
CA ILE A 72 4.65 16.21 -1.64
C ILE A 72 3.89 15.02 -2.24
N TRP A 73 4.15 13.81 -1.75
CA TRP A 73 3.48 12.60 -2.19
C TRP A 73 2.61 12.04 -1.07
N MET A 74 1.28 11.95 -1.28
CA MET A 74 0.33 11.48 -0.27
C MET A 74 0.42 9.98 -0.05
N GLN A 75 0.54 9.23 -1.15
CA GLN A 75 0.65 7.77 -1.18
C GLN A 75 1.84 7.30 -0.34
N ASP A 76 1.66 6.20 0.40
CA ASP A 76 2.76 5.56 1.15
C ASP A 76 3.90 5.12 0.20
N PRO A 77 5.14 5.24 0.66
CA PRO A 77 5.67 5.63 1.98
C PRO A 77 5.93 7.14 2.14
N GLY A 78 5.17 7.97 1.47
CA GLY A 78 5.30 9.43 1.49
C GLY A 78 4.72 10.10 2.74
N THR A 79 3.99 11.19 2.54
CA THR A 79 3.51 12.10 3.60
C THR A 79 2.70 11.37 4.67
N VAL A 80 1.71 10.56 4.28
CA VAL A 80 0.83 9.87 5.24
C VAL A 80 1.59 8.81 6.04
N GLY A 81 2.48 8.05 5.39
CA GLY A 81 3.34 7.07 6.07
C GLY A 81 4.24 7.71 7.13
N MET A 82 4.83 8.86 6.81
CA MET A 82 5.64 9.63 7.75
C MET A 82 4.82 10.11 8.95
N GLY A 83 3.62 10.62 8.74
CA GLY A 83 2.71 11.01 9.82
C GLY A 83 2.37 9.86 10.76
N ASN A 84 2.08 8.70 10.22
CA ASN A 84 1.77 7.50 11.00
C ASN A 84 2.95 7.03 11.85
N VAL A 85 4.17 7.00 11.30
CA VAL A 85 5.35 6.58 12.09
C VAL A 85 5.67 7.57 13.21
N PHE A 86 5.40 8.86 13.03
CA PHE A 86 5.56 9.85 14.10
C PHE A 86 4.55 9.61 15.22
N LEU A 87 3.29 9.30 14.89
CA LEU A 87 2.30 8.93 15.90
C LEU A 87 2.68 7.64 16.64
N ASP A 88 3.18 6.63 15.94
CA ASP A 88 3.66 5.38 16.55
C ASP A 88 4.81 5.65 17.53
N ALA A 89 5.78 6.49 17.14
CA ALA A 89 6.89 6.87 17.98
C ALA A 89 6.44 7.67 19.22
N TRP A 90 5.48 8.60 19.06
CA TRP A 90 4.89 9.30 20.19
C TRP A 90 4.11 8.37 21.13
N GLU A 91 3.31 7.47 20.59
CA GLU A 91 2.57 6.49 21.40
C GLU A 91 3.51 5.64 22.27
N LEU A 92 4.67 5.28 21.74
CA LEU A 92 5.68 4.46 22.41
C LEU A 92 6.51 5.25 23.43
N THR A 93 7.02 6.43 23.05
CA THR A 93 8.01 7.18 23.83
C THR A 93 7.41 8.28 24.69
N LYS A 94 6.26 8.82 24.31
CA LYS A 94 5.61 10.01 24.87
C LYS A 94 6.44 11.30 24.68
N ASP A 95 7.45 11.28 23.80
CA ASP A 95 8.20 12.49 23.46
C ASP A 95 7.38 13.37 22.53
N LEU A 96 7.07 14.58 22.98
CA LEU A 96 6.26 15.57 22.28
C LEU A 96 6.84 16.00 20.93
N TYR A 97 8.14 15.80 20.69
CA TYR A 97 8.72 16.10 19.39
C TYR A 97 8.05 15.32 18.26
N TYR A 98 7.76 14.04 18.50
CA TYR A 98 7.06 13.19 17.52
C TYR A 98 5.60 13.63 17.29
N LEU A 99 4.90 14.03 18.36
CA LEU A 99 3.53 14.54 18.21
C LEU A 99 3.52 15.85 17.40
N ASN A 100 4.43 16.76 17.68
CA ASN A 100 4.60 18.01 16.92
C ASN A 100 5.00 17.74 15.46
N ALA A 101 5.80 16.71 15.21
CA ALA A 101 6.14 16.27 13.85
C ALA A 101 4.90 15.74 13.11
N ALA A 102 4.07 14.93 13.78
CA ALA A 102 2.80 14.46 13.23
C ALA A 102 1.82 15.62 12.94
N GLU A 103 1.76 16.62 13.78
CA GLU A 103 0.92 17.82 13.56
C GLU A 103 1.36 18.63 12.33
N LYS A 104 2.67 18.72 12.07
CA LYS A 104 3.17 19.31 10.82
C LYS A 104 2.68 18.51 9.60
N VAL A 105 2.69 17.18 9.69
CA VAL A 105 2.15 16.31 8.63
C VAL A 105 0.64 16.55 8.45
N VAL A 106 -0.12 16.66 9.53
CA VAL A 106 -1.55 17.03 9.46
C VAL A 106 -1.75 18.33 8.69
N SER A 107 -0.91 19.35 8.95
CA SER A 107 -0.98 20.62 8.24
C SER A 107 -0.71 20.47 6.74
N ALA A 108 0.25 19.62 6.35
CA ALA A 108 0.54 19.31 4.95
C ALA A 108 -0.61 18.55 4.27
N VAL A 109 -1.20 17.55 4.97
CA VAL A 109 -2.35 16.79 4.48
C VAL A 109 -3.56 17.70 4.30
N ILE A 110 -3.86 18.60 5.24
CA ILE A 110 -4.94 19.59 5.12
C ILE A 110 -4.69 20.52 3.92
N ARG A 111 -3.46 20.99 3.74
CA ARG A 111 -3.10 21.85 2.61
C ARG A 111 -3.26 21.16 1.26
N GLY A 112 -3.02 19.85 1.19
CA GLY A 112 -3.19 19.04 -0.02
C GLY A 112 -4.62 18.55 -0.25
N GLN A 113 -5.56 18.79 0.68
CA GLN A 113 -6.95 18.35 0.55
C GLN A 113 -7.68 19.18 -0.50
N TYR A 114 -8.26 18.50 -1.49
CA TYR A 114 -9.08 19.15 -2.51
C TYR A 114 -10.37 19.75 -1.91
N PRO A 115 -10.97 20.76 -2.58
CA PRO A 115 -12.25 21.35 -2.12
C PRO A 115 -13.35 20.31 -1.92
N GLU A 116 -13.35 19.24 -2.71
CA GLU A 116 -14.29 18.13 -2.63
C GLU A 116 -14.14 17.29 -1.36
N GLY A 117 -12.96 17.27 -0.76
CA GLY A 117 -12.68 16.59 0.51
C GLY A 117 -11.71 15.41 0.47
N GLY A 118 -11.34 14.93 -0.71
CA GLY A 118 -10.34 13.87 -0.90
C GLY A 118 -8.96 14.41 -1.31
N TRP A 119 -8.09 13.51 -1.77
CA TRP A 119 -6.72 13.83 -2.19
C TRP A 119 -6.38 13.17 -3.51
N ASN A 120 -5.34 13.69 -4.18
CA ASN A 120 -4.64 13.04 -5.27
C ASN A 120 -3.32 12.43 -4.76
N TYR A 121 -2.62 11.64 -5.58
CA TYR A 121 -1.32 11.02 -5.24
C TYR A 121 -0.31 12.01 -4.71
N MET A 122 -0.26 13.20 -5.32
CA MET A 122 0.65 14.27 -4.96
C MET A 122 -0.09 15.61 -4.89
N SER A 123 0.54 16.54 -4.20
CA SER A 123 0.16 17.96 -4.21
C SER A 123 1.40 18.82 -4.46
N ASP A 124 1.26 19.85 -5.26
CA ASP A 124 2.32 20.83 -5.49
C ASP A 124 2.02 22.12 -4.73
N PHE A 125 2.87 22.47 -3.80
CA PHE A 125 2.69 23.66 -2.99
C PHE A 125 3.06 24.96 -3.73
N SER A 126 3.61 24.85 -4.95
CA SER A 126 3.75 25.98 -5.89
C SER A 126 2.47 26.29 -6.66
N GLY A 127 1.43 25.46 -6.54
CA GLY A 127 0.09 25.72 -7.04
C GLY A 127 -0.28 25.02 -8.35
N GLU A 128 -1.47 25.34 -8.82
CA GLU A 128 -2.16 24.67 -9.92
C GLU A 128 -1.39 24.67 -11.25
N GLU A 129 -0.78 25.79 -11.61
CA GLU A 129 0.01 25.88 -12.85
C GLU A 129 1.24 24.97 -12.83
N SER A 130 1.88 24.86 -11.67
CA SER A 130 3.05 23.99 -11.50
C SER A 130 2.70 22.53 -11.63
N ILE A 131 1.62 22.07 -10.99
CA ILE A 131 1.18 20.67 -11.10
C ILE A 131 0.73 20.33 -12.53
N ARG A 132 0.04 21.23 -13.24
CA ARG A 132 -0.32 21.01 -14.64
C ARG A 132 0.91 20.85 -15.53
N ARG A 133 1.91 21.71 -15.36
CA ARG A 133 3.17 21.59 -16.09
C ARG A 133 3.89 20.27 -15.80
N TRP A 134 3.82 19.78 -14.55
CA TRP A 134 4.36 18.47 -14.20
C TRP A 134 3.67 17.36 -15.01
N TYR A 135 2.33 17.35 -15.09
CA TYR A 135 1.56 16.39 -15.90
C TYR A 135 1.87 16.50 -17.39
N ASP A 136 2.04 17.70 -17.91
CA ASP A 136 2.34 17.94 -19.33
C ASP A 136 3.78 17.56 -19.73
N THR A 137 4.66 17.34 -18.77
CA THR A 137 6.06 17.00 -18.99
C THR A 137 6.43 15.63 -18.39
N ILE A 138 6.75 15.59 -17.11
CA ILE A 138 7.20 14.37 -16.42
C ILE A 138 6.10 13.32 -16.41
N GLY A 139 4.90 13.66 -15.97
CA GLY A 139 3.77 12.74 -15.88
C GLY A 139 3.42 12.11 -17.21
N LYS A 140 3.33 12.91 -18.27
CA LYS A 140 2.99 12.45 -19.63
C LYS A 140 4.00 11.44 -20.20
N ASN A 141 5.27 11.62 -19.92
CA ASN A 141 6.35 10.74 -20.42
C ASN A 141 6.94 9.85 -19.33
N GLY A 142 6.30 9.82 -18.18
CA GLY A 142 6.70 8.95 -17.09
C GLY A 142 6.26 7.51 -17.32
N TRP A 143 6.05 6.83 -16.22
CA TRP A 143 5.65 5.45 -16.21
C TRP A 143 4.37 5.17 -17.02
N ARG A 144 4.08 3.89 -17.32
CA ARG A 144 2.87 3.39 -18.02
C ARG A 144 1.57 3.56 -17.25
N LEU A 145 1.49 4.44 -16.28
CA LEU A 145 0.27 4.78 -15.58
C LEU A 145 -0.48 5.80 -16.41
N GLU A 146 -1.55 5.39 -17.05
CA GLU A 146 -2.36 6.28 -17.91
C GLU A 146 -2.90 7.49 -17.14
N GLU A 147 -3.10 7.37 -15.83
CA GLU A 147 -3.50 8.45 -14.93
C GLU A 147 -2.53 9.62 -14.91
N PHE A 148 -1.23 9.38 -15.04
CA PHE A 148 -0.22 10.42 -15.05
C PHE A 148 -0.06 11.12 -16.40
N GLN A 149 -0.73 10.63 -17.44
CA GLN A 149 -0.75 11.31 -18.75
C GLN A 149 -1.70 12.50 -18.79
N HIS A 150 -2.63 12.57 -17.84
CA HIS A 150 -3.69 13.57 -17.78
C HIS A 150 -3.78 14.19 -16.39
N TYR A 151 -3.94 15.50 -16.37
CA TYR A 151 -4.30 16.19 -15.15
C TYR A 151 -5.80 16.12 -14.92
N TYR A 152 -6.23 15.17 -14.11
CA TYR A 152 -7.66 14.98 -13.82
C TYR A 152 -8.25 16.12 -12.97
N GLY A 153 -7.45 16.75 -12.10
CA GLY A 153 -7.90 17.81 -11.20
C GLY A 153 -9.01 17.37 -10.23
N ASN A 154 -9.02 16.08 -9.86
CA ASN A 154 -9.95 15.47 -8.92
C ASN A 154 -9.23 14.54 -7.94
N CYS A 155 -9.99 13.99 -6.99
CA CYS A 155 -9.46 13.11 -5.97
C CYS A 155 -9.34 11.65 -6.47
N THR A 156 -8.41 10.90 -5.88
CA THR A 156 -8.24 9.47 -6.16
C THR A 156 -8.45 8.62 -4.91
N PHE A 157 -9.04 7.45 -5.09
CA PHE A 157 -9.09 6.36 -4.10
C PHE A 157 -8.03 5.30 -4.36
N ASP A 158 -7.40 5.36 -5.56
CA ASP A 158 -6.36 4.43 -5.97
C ASP A 158 -5.19 4.43 -5.00
N ASP A 159 -4.49 3.31 -4.88
CA ASP A 159 -3.39 3.12 -3.90
C ASP A 159 -3.75 3.57 -2.48
N ASN A 160 -5.02 3.53 -2.14
CA ASN A 160 -5.57 3.94 -0.83
C ASN A 160 -5.33 5.41 -0.46
N VAL A 161 -4.99 6.28 -1.39
CA VAL A 161 -4.57 7.66 -1.12
C VAL A 161 -5.56 8.40 -0.24
N THR A 162 -6.81 8.53 -0.68
CA THR A 162 -7.84 9.24 0.09
C THR A 162 -8.18 8.53 1.40
N ALA A 163 -8.33 7.20 1.37
CA ALA A 163 -8.65 6.43 2.57
C ALA A 163 -7.52 6.49 3.62
N SER A 164 -6.26 6.42 3.20
CA SER A 164 -5.09 6.52 4.10
C SER A 164 -4.96 7.90 4.72
N ALA A 165 -5.13 8.97 3.93
CA ALA A 165 -5.11 10.34 4.42
C ALA A 165 -6.24 10.60 5.43
N ALA A 166 -7.46 10.12 5.15
CA ALA A 166 -8.61 10.23 6.04
C ALA A 166 -8.41 9.43 7.34
N ASN A 167 -7.88 8.20 7.28
CA ASN A 167 -7.53 7.38 8.45
C ASN A 167 -6.43 8.05 9.30
N PHE A 168 -5.42 8.67 8.68
CA PHE A 168 -4.40 9.40 9.42
C PHE A 168 -4.99 10.61 10.17
N LEU A 169 -5.88 11.39 9.53
CA LEU A 169 -6.59 12.49 10.19
C LEU A 169 -7.48 11.96 11.33
N LEU A 170 -8.19 10.86 11.14
CA LEU A 170 -8.99 10.23 12.22
C LEU A 170 -8.10 9.82 13.39
N ARG A 171 -7.00 9.14 13.14
CA ARG A 171 -6.03 8.72 14.16
C ARG A 171 -5.46 9.92 14.94
N PHE A 172 -5.05 10.97 14.23
CA PHE A 172 -4.54 12.18 14.86
C PHE A 172 -5.63 12.88 15.68
N TYR A 173 -6.85 13.01 15.15
CA TYR A 173 -7.96 13.61 15.88
C TYR A 173 -8.30 12.84 17.18
N LEU A 174 -8.26 11.51 17.16
CA LEU A 174 -8.45 10.70 18.38
C LEU A 174 -7.32 10.91 19.41
N THR A 175 -6.15 11.33 18.97
CA THR A 175 -4.98 11.62 19.80
C THR A 175 -5.03 13.06 20.35
N VAL A 176 -5.48 14.03 19.54
CA VAL A 176 -5.51 15.48 19.82
C VAL A 176 -6.90 16.02 19.46
N PRO A 177 -7.95 15.74 20.27
CA PRO A 177 -9.33 16.09 19.92
C PRO A 177 -9.61 17.60 19.83
N GLU A 178 -8.77 18.42 20.46
CA GLU A 178 -8.86 19.87 20.41
C GLU A 178 -8.39 20.49 19.09
N ASN A 179 -7.72 19.74 18.20
CA ASN A 179 -7.28 20.25 16.90
C ASN A 179 -8.47 20.40 15.94
N ARG A 180 -9.05 21.61 15.94
CA ARG A 180 -10.23 21.95 15.14
C ARG A 180 -9.97 21.86 13.63
N ALA A 181 -8.76 22.21 13.16
CA ALA A 181 -8.43 22.15 11.74
C ALA A 181 -8.42 20.70 11.24
N CYS A 182 -7.85 19.78 12.02
CA CYS A 182 -7.88 18.35 11.75
C CYS A 182 -9.32 17.82 11.69
N LYS A 183 -10.17 18.20 12.68
CA LYS A 183 -11.59 17.79 12.71
C LYS A 183 -12.35 18.26 11.47
N MET A 184 -12.17 19.50 11.05
CA MET A 184 -12.84 20.04 9.86
C MET A 184 -12.40 19.32 8.58
N ALA A 185 -11.11 19.01 8.46
CA ALA A 185 -10.59 18.26 7.31
C ALA A 185 -11.09 16.81 7.31
N LEU A 186 -11.14 16.17 8.48
CA LEU A 186 -11.71 14.84 8.65
C LEU A 186 -13.19 14.81 8.26
N ASP A 187 -14.00 15.78 8.72
CA ASP A 187 -15.43 15.85 8.37
C ASP A 187 -15.63 15.99 6.84
N LYS A 188 -14.81 16.83 6.19
CA LYS A 188 -14.84 16.94 4.73
C LYS A 188 -14.51 15.62 4.04
N ALA A 189 -13.50 14.88 4.56
CA ALA A 189 -13.14 13.57 4.01
C ALA A 189 -14.26 12.53 4.19
N ILE A 190 -14.89 12.50 5.35
CA ILE A 190 -16.05 11.66 5.61
C ILE A 190 -17.17 11.97 4.61
N ASP A 191 -17.57 13.23 4.50
CA ASP A 191 -18.64 13.63 3.58
C ASP A 191 -18.27 13.35 2.12
N PHE A 192 -17.00 13.48 1.73
CA PHE A 192 -16.53 13.12 0.40
C PHE A 192 -16.68 11.63 0.13
N ILE A 193 -16.21 10.76 1.04
CA ILE A 193 -16.29 9.30 0.88
C ILE A 193 -17.75 8.83 0.83
N LEU A 194 -18.63 9.42 1.64
CA LEU A 194 -20.08 9.11 1.61
C LEU A 194 -20.72 9.52 0.27
N ARG A 195 -20.40 10.70 -0.25
CA ARG A 195 -20.97 11.21 -1.52
C ARG A 195 -20.45 10.51 -2.76
N SER A 196 -19.22 9.98 -2.70
CA SER A 196 -18.59 9.28 -3.82
C SER A 196 -19.00 7.81 -3.94
N GLN A 197 -19.71 7.27 -2.95
CA GLN A 197 -20.25 5.92 -3.03
C GLN A 197 -21.34 5.83 -4.08
N TYR A 198 -21.16 4.98 -5.08
CA TYR A 198 -22.14 4.78 -6.14
C TYR A 198 -23.37 3.97 -5.67
N PRO A 199 -24.48 4.00 -6.45
CA PRO A 199 -25.76 3.42 -6.01
C PRO A 199 -25.69 1.94 -5.60
N PHE A 200 -24.90 1.11 -6.28
CA PHE A 200 -24.73 -0.31 -5.92
C PHE A 200 -23.81 -0.55 -4.73
N GLY A 201 -23.19 0.51 -4.17
CA GLY A 201 -22.42 0.42 -2.92
C GLY A 201 -20.90 0.45 -3.06
N GLY A 202 -20.36 0.29 -4.26
CA GLY A 202 -18.93 0.43 -4.53
C GLY A 202 -18.50 1.88 -4.77
N TRP A 203 -17.20 2.09 -4.93
CA TRP A 203 -16.58 3.39 -5.23
C TRP A 203 -15.81 3.34 -6.55
N PRO A 204 -15.72 4.48 -7.26
CA PRO A 204 -14.85 4.62 -8.43
C PRO A 204 -13.39 4.76 -8.01
N GLN A 205 -12.47 4.63 -8.98
CA GLN A 205 -11.07 4.94 -8.75
C GLN A 205 -10.87 6.44 -8.46
N ARG A 206 -11.59 7.32 -9.19
CA ARG A 206 -11.53 8.78 -9.02
C ARG A 206 -12.90 9.41 -8.90
N PHE A 207 -13.00 10.51 -8.12
CA PHE A 207 -14.23 11.24 -7.93
C PHE A 207 -13.97 12.77 -7.78
N PRO A 208 -14.83 13.67 -8.30
CA PRO A 208 -15.98 13.39 -9.17
C PRO A 208 -15.55 12.84 -10.54
N PRO A 209 -16.40 12.06 -11.23
CA PRO A 209 -16.09 11.53 -12.55
C PRO A 209 -15.76 12.63 -13.57
N LYS A 210 -14.75 12.38 -14.41
CA LYS A 210 -14.34 13.23 -15.53
C LYS A 210 -14.48 12.43 -16.83
N GLU A 211 -15.43 12.77 -17.69
CA GLU A 211 -15.73 11.99 -18.90
C GLU A 211 -14.88 12.38 -20.13
N GLU A 212 -14.09 13.43 -20.00
CA GLU A 212 -13.28 14.00 -21.09
C GLU A 212 -12.00 13.22 -21.43
N PHE A 213 -11.61 12.28 -20.59
CA PHE A 213 -10.36 11.53 -20.76
C PHE A 213 -10.53 10.14 -21.38
N SER A 214 -11.52 9.97 -22.26
CA SER A 214 -11.64 8.73 -22.99
C SER A 214 -10.46 8.53 -23.96
N LYS A 215 -9.82 7.35 -23.93
CA LYS A 215 -8.74 6.98 -24.84
C LYS A 215 -9.22 5.97 -25.86
N GLY A 216 -9.00 6.23 -27.14
CA GLY A 216 -9.38 5.30 -28.21
C GLY A 216 -10.87 4.96 -28.26
N GLY A 217 -11.75 5.90 -27.87
CA GLY A 217 -13.21 5.70 -27.83
C GLY A 217 -13.71 4.88 -26.64
N ARG A 218 -12.84 4.47 -25.73
CA ARG A 218 -13.21 3.82 -24.48
C ARG A 218 -13.55 4.87 -23.42
N ARG A 219 -14.54 4.56 -22.57
CA ARG A 219 -14.84 5.40 -21.41
C ARG A 219 -13.63 5.46 -20.49
N ASP A 220 -13.48 6.58 -19.78
CA ASP A 220 -12.49 6.71 -18.72
C ASP A 220 -12.81 5.71 -17.59
N TYR A 221 -11.91 4.73 -17.43
CA TYR A 221 -12.01 3.67 -16.43
C TYR A 221 -11.97 4.20 -15.00
N SER A 222 -11.39 5.37 -14.77
CA SER A 222 -11.31 5.96 -13.42
C SER A 222 -12.69 6.25 -12.80
N SER A 223 -13.74 6.26 -13.64
CA SER A 223 -15.15 6.40 -13.22
C SER A 223 -15.84 5.06 -12.92
N PHE A 224 -15.16 3.92 -13.10
CA PHE A 224 -15.71 2.57 -12.88
C PHE A 224 -15.63 2.17 -11.40
N TYR A 225 -16.50 1.23 -10.97
CA TYR A 225 -16.34 0.56 -9.69
C TYR A 225 -15.00 -0.19 -9.68
N THR A 226 -14.20 -0.01 -8.66
CA THR A 226 -12.82 -0.48 -8.66
C THR A 226 -12.50 -1.30 -7.41
N PHE A 227 -12.12 -2.58 -7.59
CA PHE A 227 -11.53 -3.41 -6.53
C PHE A 227 -10.01 -3.26 -6.48
N ASN A 228 -9.39 -2.91 -7.62
CA ASN A 228 -7.95 -2.74 -7.69
C ASN A 228 -7.44 -1.86 -6.54
N ASP A 229 -6.25 -2.15 -6.03
CA ASP A 229 -5.60 -1.46 -4.91
C ASP A 229 -6.46 -1.31 -3.64
N GLY A 230 -7.50 -2.15 -3.52
CA GLY A 230 -8.37 -2.18 -2.36
C GLY A 230 -9.31 -0.99 -2.22
N VAL A 231 -9.58 -0.23 -3.28
CA VAL A 231 -10.41 0.98 -3.25
C VAL A 231 -11.71 0.80 -2.46
N ILE A 232 -12.48 -0.24 -2.76
CA ILE A 232 -13.76 -0.48 -2.07
C ILE A 232 -13.53 -0.95 -0.64
N ARG A 233 -12.57 -1.84 -0.41
CA ARG A 233 -12.23 -2.37 0.91
C ARG A 233 -11.80 -1.27 1.88
N GLU A 234 -10.87 -0.42 1.48
CA GLU A 234 -10.32 0.61 2.36
C GLU A 234 -11.33 1.71 2.70
N ASN A 235 -12.23 2.03 1.78
CA ASN A 235 -13.35 2.93 2.09
C ASN A 235 -14.31 2.31 3.11
N ILE A 236 -14.65 1.02 2.98
CA ILE A 236 -15.46 0.29 3.99
C ILE A 236 -14.74 0.30 5.34
N HIS A 237 -13.44 0.00 5.37
CA HIS A 237 -12.64 -0.03 6.60
C HIS A 237 -12.60 1.35 7.27
N PHE A 238 -12.40 2.42 6.50
CA PHE A 238 -12.45 3.78 7.02
C PHE A 238 -13.81 4.12 7.63
N LEU A 239 -14.91 3.78 6.94
CA LEU A 239 -16.26 4.02 7.47
C LEU A 239 -16.54 3.20 8.73
N ILE A 240 -16.04 1.96 8.83
CA ILE A 240 -16.11 1.14 10.04
C ILE A 240 -15.36 1.82 11.20
N ASN A 241 -14.15 2.34 10.93
CA ASN A 241 -13.38 3.07 11.93
C ASN A 241 -14.14 4.33 12.39
N CYS A 242 -14.73 5.11 11.49
CA CYS A 242 -15.56 6.26 11.84
C CYS A 242 -16.78 5.86 12.67
N TYR A 243 -17.49 4.80 12.27
CA TYR A 243 -18.64 4.27 13.00
C TYR A 243 -18.27 3.91 14.44
N ALA A 244 -17.19 3.15 14.61
CA ALA A 244 -16.78 2.64 15.92
C ALA A 244 -16.16 3.73 16.81
N GLN A 245 -15.32 4.61 16.25
CA GLN A 245 -14.54 5.58 17.04
C GLN A 245 -15.30 6.89 17.30
N LEU A 246 -16.06 7.37 16.29
CA LEU A 246 -16.82 8.63 16.41
C LEU A 246 -18.27 8.41 16.83
N ASN A 247 -18.71 7.14 16.92
CA ASN A 247 -20.10 6.76 17.18
C ASN A 247 -21.09 7.39 16.17
N ASP A 248 -20.64 7.53 14.89
CA ASP A 248 -21.43 8.17 13.84
C ASP A 248 -22.28 7.14 13.09
N ARG A 249 -23.56 7.10 13.43
CA ARG A 249 -24.53 6.16 12.85
C ARG A 249 -24.79 6.35 11.35
N ARG A 250 -24.43 7.49 10.76
CA ARG A 250 -24.55 7.73 9.31
C ARG A 250 -23.75 6.74 8.48
N MET A 251 -22.73 6.11 9.05
CA MET A 251 -21.85 5.14 8.38
C MET A 251 -22.50 3.77 8.19
N GLU A 252 -23.53 3.40 8.95
CA GLU A 252 -24.08 2.04 8.96
C GLU A 252 -24.60 1.61 7.59
N ASP A 253 -25.47 2.41 6.96
CA ASP A 253 -26.01 2.09 5.64
C ASP A 253 -24.93 2.07 4.53
N PRO A 254 -24.03 3.06 4.42
CA PRO A 254 -22.91 2.99 3.47
C PRO A 254 -22.01 1.78 3.65
N ILE A 255 -21.69 1.36 4.89
CA ILE A 255 -20.92 0.14 5.16
C ILE A 255 -21.68 -1.08 4.62
N ARG A 256 -22.96 -1.22 4.96
CA ARG A 256 -23.79 -2.36 4.50
C ARG A 256 -23.89 -2.41 2.98
N ARG A 257 -24.08 -1.27 2.32
CA ARG A 257 -24.11 -1.20 0.85
C ARG A 257 -22.76 -1.58 0.24
N GLY A 258 -21.66 -1.09 0.82
CA GLY A 258 -20.31 -1.44 0.38
C GLY A 258 -20.04 -2.95 0.49
N MET A 259 -20.40 -3.57 1.62
CA MET A 259 -20.28 -5.01 1.80
C MET A 259 -21.15 -5.80 0.79
N ASN A 260 -22.38 -5.32 0.53
CA ASN A 260 -23.28 -5.96 -0.43
C ASN A 260 -22.76 -5.89 -1.88
N PHE A 261 -21.96 -4.88 -2.22
CA PHE A 261 -21.39 -4.75 -3.56
C PHE A 261 -20.55 -5.98 -3.95
N TYR A 262 -19.86 -6.61 -2.99
CA TYR A 262 -19.10 -7.84 -3.23
C TYR A 262 -19.98 -9.00 -3.68
N ILE A 263 -21.21 -9.10 -3.18
CA ILE A 263 -22.18 -10.10 -3.62
C ILE A 263 -22.73 -9.76 -4.99
N LEU A 264 -23.12 -8.49 -5.21
CA LEU A 264 -23.72 -8.04 -6.47
C LEU A 264 -22.76 -8.15 -7.65
N SER A 265 -21.46 -7.95 -7.42
CA SER A 265 -20.43 -7.97 -8.46
C SER A 265 -19.82 -9.34 -8.71
N GLN A 266 -20.17 -10.40 -7.91
CA GLN A 266 -19.69 -11.74 -8.16
C GLN A 266 -20.20 -12.26 -9.50
N HIS A 267 -19.27 -12.57 -10.40
CA HIS A 267 -19.61 -13.12 -11.70
C HIS A 267 -20.38 -14.45 -11.57
N PRO A 268 -21.33 -14.77 -12.47
CA PRO A 268 -22.07 -16.04 -12.43
C PRO A 268 -21.20 -17.30 -12.36
N SER A 269 -19.98 -17.27 -12.88
CA SER A 269 -19.03 -18.39 -12.75
C SER A 269 -18.39 -18.52 -11.36
N GLY A 270 -18.40 -17.49 -10.52
CA GLY A 270 -17.86 -17.48 -9.16
C GLY A 270 -16.68 -16.52 -8.93
N GLY A 271 -16.03 -16.04 -9.99
CA GLY A 271 -14.90 -15.11 -9.90
C GLY A 271 -15.32 -13.65 -9.80
N TRP A 272 -14.33 -12.76 -9.67
CA TRP A 272 -14.47 -11.30 -9.76
C TRP A 272 -13.47 -10.70 -10.74
N GLY A 273 -13.92 -9.64 -11.45
CA GLY A 273 -13.03 -8.69 -12.13
C GLY A 273 -12.48 -7.65 -11.16
N GLU A 274 -11.47 -6.92 -11.59
CA GLU A 274 -10.95 -5.78 -10.82
C GLU A 274 -11.80 -4.55 -10.98
N GLN A 275 -12.45 -4.39 -12.13
CA GLN A 275 -13.28 -3.24 -12.43
C GLN A 275 -14.61 -3.62 -13.03
N TYR A 276 -15.61 -2.77 -12.78
CA TYR A 276 -16.97 -2.92 -13.28
C TYR A 276 -17.49 -1.58 -13.76
N ASP A 277 -18.11 -1.57 -14.94
CA ASP A 277 -18.81 -0.40 -15.43
C ASP A 277 -20.06 -0.06 -14.59
N LYS A 278 -20.77 0.99 -14.96
CA LYS A 278 -21.97 1.43 -14.23
C LYS A 278 -23.12 0.42 -14.27
N ASP A 279 -23.08 -0.53 -15.21
CA ASP A 279 -24.06 -1.60 -15.37
C ASP A 279 -23.62 -2.93 -14.71
N LEU A 280 -22.54 -2.91 -13.92
CA LEU A 280 -21.91 -4.06 -13.26
C LEU A 280 -21.39 -5.12 -14.24
N LYS A 281 -21.01 -4.73 -15.44
CA LYS A 281 -20.26 -5.60 -16.35
C LYS A 281 -18.78 -5.49 -16.05
N VAL A 282 -18.08 -6.64 -16.11
CA VAL A 282 -16.62 -6.68 -15.99
C VAL A 282 -16.01 -5.76 -17.04
N ALA A 283 -15.13 -4.88 -16.63
CA ALA A 283 -14.49 -3.88 -17.46
C ALA A 283 -12.97 -3.93 -17.34
N GLY A 284 -12.27 -3.45 -18.38
CA GLY A 284 -10.85 -3.20 -18.32
C GLY A 284 -10.56 -1.81 -17.78
N ALA A 285 -9.28 -1.56 -17.48
CA ALA A 285 -8.81 -0.25 -17.04
C ALA A 285 -7.78 0.31 -18.03
N ARG A 286 -6.51 0.40 -17.61
CA ARG A 286 -5.42 0.86 -18.47
C ARG A 286 -5.27 -0.04 -19.72
N SER A 287 -4.53 0.40 -20.68
CA SER A 287 -4.36 -0.33 -21.96
C SER A 287 -3.92 -1.79 -21.80
N TYR A 288 -3.22 -2.09 -20.72
CA TYR A 288 -2.68 -3.42 -20.39
C TYR A 288 -3.48 -4.18 -19.32
N GLU A 289 -4.64 -3.68 -18.95
CA GLU A 289 -5.58 -4.28 -18.00
C GLU A 289 -6.88 -4.65 -18.72
N PRO A 290 -6.99 -5.87 -19.22
CA PRO A 290 -8.16 -6.30 -19.97
C PRO A 290 -9.40 -6.47 -19.09
N ALA A 291 -10.58 -6.45 -19.70
CA ALA A 291 -11.81 -6.88 -19.04
C ALA A 291 -11.71 -8.39 -18.76
N ALA A 292 -11.36 -8.75 -17.54
CA ALA A 292 -11.07 -10.13 -17.14
C ALA A 292 -11.56 -10.44 -15.72
N LEU A 293 -11.73 -11.73 -15.41
CA LEU A 293 -11.81 -12.22 -14.04
C LEU A 293 -10.41 -12.55 -13.54
N LEU A 294 -10.09 -12.15 -12.30
CA LEU A 294 -8.77 -12.33 -11.74
C LEU A 294 -8.78 -13.29 -10.54
N PRO A 295 -7.95 -14.34 -10.52
CA PRO A 295 -7.81 -15.22 -9.38
C PRO A 295 -7.39 -14.50 -8.09
N GLN A 296 -6.50 -13.51 -8.17
CA GLN A 296 -6.07 -12.74 -7.01
C GLN A 296 -7.25 -11.96 -6.39
N THR A 297 -7.96 -11.17 -7.19
CA THR A 297 -9.14 -10.42 -6.74
C THR A 297 -10.22 -11.35 -6.21
N THR A 298 -10.41 -12.52 -6.85
CA THR A 298 -11.36 -13.54 -6.39
C THR A 298 -10.99 -14.08 -5.01
N PHE A 299 -9.73 -14.42 -4.78
CA PHE A 299 -9.24 -14.87 -3.49
C PHE A 299 -9.42 -13.81 -2.40
N GLU A 300 -8.99 -12.58 -2.66
CA GLU A 300 -9.09 -11.48 -1.70
C GLU A 300 -10.54 -11.13 -1.34
N ASN A 301 -11.42 -11.07 -2.34
CA ASN A 301 -12.83 -10.81 -2.12
C ASN A 301 -13.51 -11.93 -1.34
N ALA A 302 -13.16 -13.19 -1.61
CA ALA A 302 -13.68 -14.33 -0.85
C ALA A 302 -13.23 -14.30 0.62
N MET A 303 -11.96 -13.98 0.89
CA MET A 303 -11.45 -13.77 2.26
C MET A 303 -12.17 -12.64 2.98
N LEU A 304 -12.44 -11.54 2.26
CA LEU A 304 -13.14 -10.39 2.84
C LEU A 304 -14.62 -10.70 3.13
N LEU A 305 -15.29 -11.51 2.30
CA LEU A 305 -16.64 -12.00 2.57
C LEU A 305 -16.71 -12.84 3.86
N LEU A 306 -15.69 -13.66 4.15
CA LEU A 306 -15.59 -14.37 5.43
C LEU A 306 -15.46 -13.40 6.62
N GLN A 307 -14.69 -12.32 6.44
CA GLN A 307 -14.60 -11.26 7.44
C GLN A 307 -15.96 -10.56 7.62
N PHE A 308 -16.67 -10.23 6.54
CA PHE A 308 -18.00 -9.61 6.63
C PHE A 308 -19.01 -10.52 7.36
N TYR A 309 -19.03 -11.82 7.03
CA TYR A 309 -19.85 -12.77 7.79
C TYR A 309 -19.52 -12.75 9.27
N LYS A 310 -18.25 -12.83 9.64
CA LYS A 310 -17.81 -12.82 11.04
C LYS A 310 -18.29 -11.57 11.79
N TYR A 311 -18.27 -10.40 11.15
CA TYR A 311 -18.63 -9.12 11.78
C TYR A 311 -20.09 -8.72 11.64
N THR A 312 -20.89 -9.43 10.84
CA THR A 312 -22.32 -9.14 10.66
C THR A 312 -23.24 -10.29 11.02
N GLY A 313 -22.76 -11.52 10.99
CA GLY A 313 -23.57 -12.73 11.11
C GLY A 313 -24.49 -13.00 9.91
N ASP A 314 -24.36 -12.24 8.81
CA ASP A 314 -25.23 -12.36 7.65
C ASP A 314 -24.75 -13.49 6.73
N GLU A 315 -25.49 -14.57 6.70
CA GLU A 315 -25.14 -15.81 5.98
C GLU A 315 -24.93 -15.61 4.46
N LYS A 316 -25.49 -14.55 3.87
CA LYS A 316 -25.29 -14.29 2.43
C LYS A 316 -23.81 -14.17 2.07
N PHE A 317 -22.98 -13.60 2.95
CA PHE A 317 -21.54 -13.48 2.74
C PHE A 317 -20.84 -14.84 2.76
N LEU A 318 -21.28 -15.74 3.64
CA LEU A 318 -20.73 -17.10 3.73
C LEU A 318 -21.11 -17.95 2.51
N VAL A 319 -22.34 -17.83 2.03
CA VAL A 319 -22.89 -18.63 0.91
C VAL A 319 -22.18 -18.33 -0.42
N ALA A 320 -21.64 -17.13 -0.61
CA ALA A 320 -20.94 -16.76 -1.84
C ALA A 320 -19.54 -17.39 -1.98
N VAL A 321 -18.89 -17.76 -0.86
CA VAL A 321 -17.49 -18.21 -0.84
C VAL A 321 -17.25 -19.58 -1.51
N PRO A 322 -18.06 -20.64 -1.32
CA PRO A 322 -17.85 -21.92 -1.99
C PRO A 322 -17.75 -21.79 -3.51
N LYS A 323 -18.57 -20.94 -4.12
CA LYS A 323 -18.57 -20.70 -5.56
C LYS A 323 -17.25 -20.09 -6.05
N ALA A 324 -16.64 -19.20 -5.24
CA ALA A 324 -15.33 -18.66 -5.52
C ALA A 324 -14.23 -19.72 -5.40
N ILE A 325 -14.30 -20.57 -4.37
CA ILE A 325 -13.36 -21.70 -4.20
C ILE A 325 -13.43 -22.65 -5.40
N ASP A 326 -14.63 -23.04 -5.84
CA ASP A 326 -14.83 -23.92 -6.98
C ASP A 326 -14.29 -23.30 -8.27
N TRP A 327 -14.51 -21.99 -8.45
CA TRP A 327 -13.98 -21.25 -9.60
C TRP A 327 -12.44 -21.21 -9.59
N LEU A 328 -11.82 -20.94 -8.45
CA LEU A 328 -10.37 -20.97 -8.30
C LEU A 328 -9.81 -22.36 -8.59
N GLU A 329 -10.40 -23.43 -8.02
CA GLU A 329 -9.93 -24.79 -8.29
C GLU A 329 -10.01 -25.17 -9.78
N LYS A 330 -11.10 -24.78 -10.45
CA LYS A 330 -11.30 -25.05 -11.88
C LYS A 330 -10.25 -24.37 -12.76
N ASN A 331 -9.78 -23.19 -12.35
CA ASN A 331 -8.89 -22.35 -13.16
C ASN A 331 -7.40 -22.50 -12.80
N ARG A 332 -7.03 -23.57 -12.09
CA ARG A 332 -5.62 -23.89 -11.83
C ARG A 332 -4.85 -24.17 -13.11
N LEU A 333 -3.62 -23.68 -13.18
CA LEU A 333 -2.67 -24.06 -14.23
C LEU A 333 -2.39 -25.55 -14.22
N LYS A 334 -2.17 -26.12 -15.40
CA LYS A 334 -1.65 -27.48 -15.53
C LYS A 334 -0.27 -27.58 -14.88
N GLU A 335 0.12 -28.76 -14.41
CA GLU A 335 1.37 -28.97 -13.68
C GLU A 335 2.60 -28.48 -14.47
N CYS A 336 2.65 -28.74 -15.78
CA CYS A 336 3.73 -28.28 -16.66
C CYS A 336 3.83 -26.75 -16.80
N GLN A 337 2.82 -26.00 -16.41
CA GLN A 337 2.77 -24.53 -16.51
C GLN A 337 3.11 -23.83 -15.17
N ARG A 338 3.31 -24.60 -14.10
CA ARG A 338 3.48 -24.08 -12.72
C ARG A 338 4.90 -23.69 -12.35
N GLU A 339 5.87 -23.89 -13.23
CA GLU A 339 7.27 -23.50 -13.01
C GLU A 339 7.82 -23.95 -11.65
N GLY A 340 7.77 -25.26 -11.38
CA GLY A 340 8.22 -25.83 -10.10
C GLY A 340 7.29 -25.53 -8.91
N GLY A 341 6.05 -25.10 -9.16
CA GLY A 341 5.07 -24.77 -8.11
C GLY A 341 5.05 -23.28 -7.73
N GLN A 342 5.88 -22.44 -8.34
CA GLN A 342 5.91 -20.99 -8.08
C GLN A 342 4.57 -20.34 -8.41
N TYR A 343 3.91 -20.76 -9.49
CA TYR A 343 2.63 -20.23 -9.93
C TYR A 343 1.54 -21.28 -9.86
N THR A 344 0.31 -20.86 -9.58
CA THR A 344 -0.86 -21.74 -9.50
C THR A 344 -1.96 -21.38 -10.48
N HIS A 345 -2.05 -20.11 -10.90
CA HIS A 345 -3.10 -19.57 -11.76
C HIS A 345 -2.55 -18.63 -12.84
N PRO A 346 -3.28 -18.43 -13.96
CA PRO A 346 -3.07 -17.29 -14.83
C PRO A 346 -3.54 -16.02 -14.12
N THR A 347 -2.99 -14.86 -14.48
CA THR A 347 -3.39 -13.57 -13.91
C THR A 347 -4.79 -13.17 -14.39
N PHE A 348 -5.06 -13.31 -15.68
CA PHE A 348 -6.31 -12.91 -16.31
C PHE A 348 -7.05 -14.10 -16.92
N ILE A 349 -8.36 -14.13 -16.75
CA ILE A 349 -9.26 -15.14 -17.31
C ILE A 349 -10.41 -14.43 -18.01
N ASP A 350 -10.62 -14.76 -19.27
CA ASP A 350 -11.72 -14.23 -20.06
C ASP A 350 -13.07 -14.60 -19.44
N PRO A 351 -13.96 -13.63 -19.15
CA PRO A 351 -15.20 -13.91 -18.44
C PRO A 351 -16.22 -14.71 -19.25
N GLU A 352 -16.17 -14.66 -20.59
CA GLU A 352 -17.11 -15.35 -21.46
C GLU A 352 -16.67 -16.79 -21.72
N THR A 353 -15.40 -16.99 -22.06
CA THR A 353 -14.89 -18.31 -22.45
C THR A 353 -14.32 -19.11 -21.27
N GLY A 354 -13.95 -18.45 -20.17
CA GLY A 354 -13.25 -19.05 -19.03
C GLY A 354 -11.83 -19.50 -19.37
N ARG A 355 -11.21 -18.96 -20.43
CA ARG A 355 -9.83 -19.28 -20.83
C ARG A 355 -8.85 -18.26 -20.31
N PRO A 356 -7.59 -18.65 -20.04
CA PRO A 356 -6.53 -17.70 -19.76
C PRO A 356 -6.31 -16.73 -20.93
N ILE A 357 -6.11 -15.46 -20.63
CA ILE A 357 -5.68 -14.45 -21.60
C ILE A 357 -4.42 -13.77 -21.09
N TYR A 358 -3.55 -13.40 -22.02
CA TYR A 358 -2.25 -12.80 -21.75
C TYR A 358 -2.10 -11.52 -22.53
N VAL A 359 -1.45 -10.53 -21.92
CA VAL A 359 -1.30 -9.19 -22.47
C VAL A 359 0.05 -9.06 -23.17
N HIS A 360 0.01 -8.53 -24.37
CA HIS A 360 1.16 -8.26 -25.22
C HIS A 360 1.20 -6.79 -25.63
N ARG A 361 2.38 -6.32 -26.04
CA ARG A 361 2.60 -4.97 -26.54
C ARG A 361 3.43 -4.99 -27.82
N ILE A 362 3.08 -4.11 -28.74
CA ILE A 362 3.92 -3.70 -29.86
C ILE A 362 4.25 -2.22 -29.65
N GLY A 363 5.51 -1.83 -29.73
CA GLY A 363 5.99 -0.48 -29.44
C GLY A 363 6.47 -0.30 -28.00
N SER A 364 7.01 0.88 -27.69
CA SER A 364 7.86 1.07 -26.51
C SER A 364 7.14 1.48 -25.24
N ASN A 365 6.10 2.29 -25.30
CA ASN A 365 5.46 2.84 -24.11
C ASN A 365 3.96 3.00 -24.27
N VAL A 366 3.27 3.39 -23.17
CA VAL A 366 1.81 3.55 -23.15
C VAL A 366 1.28 4.61 -24.14
N MET A 367 2.07 5.59 -24.50
CA MET A 367 1.69 6.64 -25.46
C MET A 367 1.59 6.10 -26.89
N TYR A 368 2.51 5.22 -27.26
CA TYR A 368 2.70 4.73 -28.63
C TYR A 368 2.57 3.22 -28.74
N GLY A 369 2.68 2.48 -27.64
CA GLY A 369 2.53 1.05 -27.61
C GLY A 369 1.10 0.62 -27.95
N TYR A 370 0.96 -0.40 -28.78
CA TYR A 370 -0.29 -1.07 -29.04
C TYR A 370 -0.40 -2.33 -28.18
N TYR A 371 -1.45 -2.41 -27.36
CA TYR A 371 -1.70 -3.53 -26.46
C TYR A 371 -2.78 -4.43 -27.01
N TYR A 372 -2.56 -5.74 -26.93
CA TYR A 372 -3.53 -6.76 -27.35
C TYR A 372 -3.46 -7.98 -26.43
N CYS A 373 -4.52 -8.79 -26.45
CA CYS A 373 -4.62 -10.01 -25.65
C CYS A 373 -4.81 -11.23 -26.53
N ASN A 374 -4.21 -12.36 -26.14
CA ASN A 374 -4.45 -13.66 -26.73
C ASN A 374 -4.18 -14.79 -25.71
N GLU A 375 -4.24 -16.06 -26.13
CA GLU A 375 -3.98 -17.24 -25.27
C GLU A 375 -2.48 -17.66 -25.24
N ASP A 376 -1.56 -16.93 -25.89
CA ASP A 376 -0.14 -17.26 -25.91
C ASP A 376 0.57 -16.69 -24.66
N ALA A 377 1.12 -17.58 -23.84
CA ALA A 377 1.84 -17.22 -22.62
C ALA A 377 3.31 -16.84 -22.84
N ARG A 378 3.77 -16.70 -24.09
CA ARG A 378 5.15 -16.30 -24.44
C ARG A 378 5.23 -14.80 -24.72
N ASN A 379 6.39 -14.21 -24.47
CA ASN A 379 6.68 -12.80 -24.78
C ASN A 379 5.64 -11.83 -24.21
N LEU A 380 5.34 -11.98 -22.93
CA LEU A 380 4.32 -11.20 -22.22
C LEU A 380 4.83 -9.82 -21.85
N LEU A 381 3.92 -8.86 -21.82
CA LEU A 381 4.14 -7.67 -21.01
C LEU A 381 4.11 -8.09 -19.52
N ILE A 382 5.19 -7.81 -18.81
CA ILE A 382 5.40 -8.33 -17.45
C ILE A 382 5.16 -7.30 -16.35
N HIS A 383 4.48 -6.22 -16.64
CA HIS A 383 4.05 -5.27 -15.62
C HIS A 383 3.21 -5.98 -14.54
N TYR A 384 2.20 -6.75 -14.97
CA TYR A 384 1.54 -7.76 -14.14
C TYR A 384 1.95 -9.12 -14.69
N HIS A 385 2.68 -9.91 -13.95
CA HIS A 385 3.06 -11.25 -14.37
C HIS A 385 1.86 -11.99 -14.99
N GLY A 386 2.08 -12.72 -16.07
CA GLY A 386 1.01 -13.52 -16.72
C GLY A 386 0.46 -14.63 -15.85
N LYS A 387 1.08 -14.90 -14.70
CA LYS A 387 0.71 -15.95 -13.74
C LYS A 387 0.85 -15.44 -12.31
N CYS A 388 0.04 -15.98 -11.41
CA CYS A 388 0.05 -15.65 -9.99
C CYS A 388 -0.01 -16.90 -9.09
N HIS A 389 0.31 -16.73 -7.82
CA HIS A 389 0.17 -17.77 -6.80
C HIS A 389 -1.04 -17.49 -5.90
N ILE A 390 -2.00 -18.41 -5.87
CA ILE A 390 -3.21 -18.29 -5.04
C ILE A 390 -3.19 -19.41 -3.99
N PRO A 391 -3.16 -19.08 -2.71
CA PRO A 391 -3.15 -20.07 -1.61
C PRO A 391 -4.58 -20.54 -1.29
N ILE A 392 -5.22 -21.27 -2.22
CA ILE A 392 -6.62 -21.72 -2.08
C ILE A 392 -6.83 -22.50 -0.79
N GLN A 393 -5.82 -23.23 -0.33
CA GLN A 393 -5.92 -24.04 0.89
C GLN A 393 -6.18 -23.15 2.12
N GLU A 394 -5.53 -21.99 2.20
CA GLU A 394 -5.78 -21.01 3.27
C GLU A 394 -7.24 -20.51 3.25
N LEU A 395 -7.77 -20.23 2.06
CA LEU A 395 -9.18 -19.83 1.91
C LEU A 395 -10.15 -20.93 2.38
N LYS A 396 -9.86 -22.20 2.05
CA LYS A 396 -10.68 -23.33 2.48
C LYS A 396 -10.64 -23.53 4.01
N GLU A 397 -9.47 -23.41 4.59
CA GLU A 397 -9.27 -23.52 6.03
C GLU A 397 -10.00 -22.38 6.76
N GLU A 398 -9.85 -21.15 6.28
CA GLU A 398 -10.53 -19.98 6.84
C GLU A 398 -12.05 -20.10 6.70
N TYR A 399 -12.56 -20.56 5.53
CA TYR A 399 -13.99 -20.82 5.34
C TYR A 399 -14.52 -21.81 6.37
N ASN A 400 -13.85 -22.95 6.55
CA ASN A 400 -14.26 -23.97 7.50
C ASN A 400 -14.20 -23.44 8.94
N ARG A 401 -13.15 -22.70 9.29
CA ARG A 401 -12.97 -22.09 10.60
C ARG A 401 -14.09 -21.11 10.92
N VAL A 402 -14.38 -20.20 9.99
CA VAL A 402 -15.39 -19.15 10.20
C VAL A 402 -16.79 -19.75 10.24
N LYS A 403 -17.09 -20.72 9.37
CA LYS A 403 -18.36 -21.44 9.34
C LYS A 403 -18.63 -22.21 10.64
N SER A 404 -17.60 -22.69 11.32
CA SER A 404 -17.74 -23.46 12.56
C SER A 404 -17.90 -22.60 13.82
N ILE A 405 -17.83 -21.26 13.74
CA ILE A 405 -18.00 -20.37 14.89
C ILE A 405 -19.44 -20.47 15.41
N PRO A 406 -19.66 -20.83 16.69
CA PRO A 406 -20.99 -20.87 17.25
C PRO A 406 -21.69 -19.50 17.21
N SER A 407 -23.00 -19.48 16.98
CA SER A 407 -23.77 -18.23 16.84
C SER A 407 -23.60 -17.28 18.03
N ASP A 408 -23.50 -17.79 19.25
CA ASP A 408 -23.32 -16.95 20.45
C ASP A 408 -21.92 -16.35 20.55
N GLU A 409 -20.90 -17.03 20.01
CA GLU A 409 -19.57 -16.47 19.88
C GLU A 409 -19.52 -15.44 18.74
N LEU A 410 -20.20 -15.72 17.63
CA LEU A 410 -20.27 -14.81 16.49
C LEU A 410 -20.86 -13.46 16.86
N LYS A 411 -21.91 -13.43 17.72
CA LYS A 411 -22.54 -12.19 18.20
C LYS A 411 -21.57 -11.23 18.89
N LYS A 412 -20.51 -11.73 19.52
CA LYS A 412 -19.48 -10.90 20.17
C LYS A 412 -18.71 -10.02 19.18
N PHE A 413 -18.65 -10.43 17.91
CA PHE A 413 -17.96 -9.70 16.84
C PHE A 413 -18.87 -8.70 16.11
N PHE A 414 -20.20 -8.73 16.29
CA PHE A 414 -21.13 -7.93 15.48
C PHE A 414 -20.78 -6.45 15.53
N LEU A 415 -20.45 -5.91 14.36
CA LEU A 415 -19.97 -4.55 14.18
C LEU A 415 -20.93 -3.48 14.72
N PHE A 416 -22.23 -3.68 14.47
CA PHE A 416 -23.26 -2.68 14.78
C PHE A 416 -23.87 -2.83 16.18
N ALA A 417 -23.32 -3.71 17.02
CA ALA A 417 -23.62 -3.77 18.45
C ALA A 417 -22.85 -2.70 19.23
N GLU A 418 -23.34 -2.35 20.43
CA GLU A 418 -22.59 -1.48 21.34
C GLU A 418 -21.22 -2.10 21.66
N LYS A 419 -20.19 -1.27 21.68
CA LYS A 419 -18.79 -1.68 21.86
C LYS A 419 -18.17 -1.03 23.08
N THR A 420 -17.47 -1.84 23.87
CA THR A 420 -16.55 -1.36 24.90
C THR A 420 -15.33 -0.68 24.25
N GLU A 421 -14.61 0.14 25.00
CA GLU A 421 -13.38 0.77 24.51
C GLU A 421 -12.33 -0.26 24.08
N GLN A 422 -12.21 -1.39 24.77
CA GLN A 422 -11.30 -2.47 24.39
C GLN A 422 -11.68 -3.11 23.04
N GLU A 423 -12.98 -3.29 22.76
CA GLU A 423 -13.46 -3.80 21.47
C GLU A 423 -13.23 -2.79 20.35
N LYS A 424 -13.43 -1.49 20.63
CA LYS A 424 -13.11 -0.42 19.67
C LYS A 424 -11.62 -0.41 19.31
N ASP A 425 -10.71 -0.56 20.30
CA ASP A 425 -9.27 -0.69 20.06
C ASP A 425 -8.95 -1.94 19.23
N GLY A 426 -9.65 -3.04 19.46
CA GLY A 426 -9.58 -4.25 18.63
C GLY A 426 -9.98 -3.99 17.18
N LEU A 427 -11.07 -3.26 16.94
CA LEU A 427 -11.51 -2.90 15.59
C LEU A 427 -10.49 -2.01 14.86
N GLN A 428 -9.86 -1.04 15.55
CA GLN A 428 -8.80 -0.22 14.96
C GLN A 428 -7.66 -1.05 14.37
N LYS A 429 -7.28 -2.13 15.04
CA LYS A 429 -6.21 -3.04 14.60
C LYS A 429 -6.65 -3.91 13.42
N ILE A 430 -7.92 -4.31 13.39
CA ILE A 430 -8.49 -5.19 12.36
C ILE A 430 -8.77 -4.42 11.07
N PHE A 431 -9.31 -3.21 11.19
CA PHE A 431 -9.69 -2.36 10.06
C PHE A 431 -8.65 -1.26 9.74
N GLY A 432 -7.41 -1.46 10.16
CA GLY A 432 -6.25 -0.76 9.65
C GLY A 432 -6.05 0.69 10.12
N LEU A 433 -6.81 1.18 11.11
CA LEU A 433 -6.57 2.51 11.67
C LEU A 433 -5.22 2.57 12.41
N ARG A 434 -4.89 1.49 13.11
CA ARG A 434 -3.56 1.23 13.68
C ARG A 434 -2.97 0.03 12.97
N ARG A 435 -2.22 0.24 11.90
CA ARG A 435 -1.54 -0.85 11.19
C ARG A 435 -0.53 -1.49 12.13
N LYS A 436 -0.75 -2.75 12.53
CA LYS A 436 0.35 -3.58 12.98
C LYS A 436 1.24 -3.83 11.76
N GLN A 437 2.34 -3.12 11.67
CA GLN A 437 3.40 -3.56 10.77
C GLN A 437 3.95 -4.86 11.35
N GLN A 438 3.50 -5.98 10.80
CA GLN A 438 4.03 -7.32 11.12
C GLN A 438 5.36 -7.49 10.41
N TRP A 439 6.41 -6.89 10.95
CA TRP A 439 7.75 -7.30 10.61
C TRP A 439 8.16 -8.39 11.60
N VAL A 440 8.32 -9.61 11.10
CA VAL A 440 8.92 -10.70 11.89
C VAL A 440 10.37 -10.31 12.16
N ILE A 441 10.63 -9.83 13.38
CA ILE A 441 11.97 -9.47 13.81
C ILE A 441 12.68 -10.75 14.23
N ARG A 442 13.78 -11.05 13.55
CA ARG A 442 14.85 -11.85 14.13
C ARG A 442 15.65 -10.91 15.04
N GLU A 443 15.48 -11.12 16.34
CA GLU A 443 15.95 -10.24 17.42
C GLU A 443 17.45 -9.94 17.35
N GLY A 444 17.84 -8.73 17.77
CA GLY A 444 19.22 -8.31 18.04
C GLY A 444 20.01 -7.85 16.82
N GLU A 445 20.31 -8.74 15.88
CA GLU A 445 21.19 -8.46 14.72
C GLU A 445 20.68 -7.35 13.79
N GLN A 446 19.35 -7.20 13.67
CA GLN A 446 18.77 -6.15 12.84
C GLN A 446 18.85 -4.76 13.50
N VAL A 447 18.69 -4.70 14.82
CA VAL A 447 18.78 -3.44 15.58
C VAL A 447 20.19 -2.88 15.49
N ASP A 448 21.21 -3.72 15.72
CA ASP A 448 22.62 -3.31 15.61
C ASP A 448 22.96 -2.80 14.21
N LYS A 449 22.48 -3.46 13.16
CA LYS A 449 22.64 -3.00 11.77
C LYS A 449 22.01 -1.63 11.54
N VAL A 450 20.79 -1.42 12.03
CA VAL A 450 20.11 -0.12 11.92
C VAL A 450 20.87 0.98 12.66
N LEU A 451 21.34 0.70 13.88
CA LEU A 451 22.10 1.68 14.66
C LEU A 451 23.46 2.03 14.03
N GLN A 452 24.15 1.03 13.44
CA GLN A 452 25.46 1.20 12.80
C GLN A 452 25.36 1.86 11.41
N SER A 453 24.26 1.64 10.68
CA SER A 453 24.06 2.22 9.35
C SER A 453 23.66 3.71 9.36
N MET A 454 23.34 4.26 10.54
CA MET A 454 23.05 5.68 10.68
C MET A 454 24.30 6.52 10.57
N ASP A 455 24.33 7.48 9.66
CA ASP A 455 25.45 8.39 9.50
C ASP A 455 25.53 9.48 10.58
N SER A 456 26.57 10.31 10.50
CA SER A 456 26.81 11.39 11.48
C SER A 456 25.71 12.46 11.50
N ARG A 457 24.94 12.64 10.40
CA ARG A 457 23.81 13.57 10.31
C ARG A 457 22.50 12.97 10.82
N GLY A 458 22.44 11.67 11.11
CA GLY A 458 21.23 10.96 11.52
C GLY A 458 20.42 10.38 10.36
N ARG A 459 21.06 10.15 9.20
CA ARG A 459 20.43 9.60 8.01
C ARG A 459 20.66 8.11 7.87
N TRP A 460 19.67 7.43 7.31
CA TRP A 460 19.79 6.07 6.78
C TRP A 460 19.74 6.16 5.25
N LEU A 461 20.91 6.22 4.63
CA LEU A 461 21.02 6.27 3.18
C LEU A 461 20.86 4.87 2.59
N VAL A 462 20.23 4.79 1.43
CA VAL A 462 20.06 3.57 0.64
C VAL A 462 20.73 3.73 -0.72
N LYS A 463 21.34 2.68 -1.25
CA LYS A 463 22.02 2.71 -2.55
C LYS A 463 21.07 2.53 -3.72
N HIS A 464 19.95 1.84 -3.48
CA HIS A 464 19.00 1.50 -4.54
C HIS A 464 17.62 1.99 -4.17
N CYS A 465 16.91 2.55 -5.12
CA CYS A 465 15.51 2.92 -4.98
C CYS A 465 14.66 2.26 -6.06
N MET A 466 13.37 2.11 -5.78
CA MET A 466 12.36 1.70 -6.76
C MET A 466 11.60 2.96 -7.16
N THR A 467 11.80 3.44 -8.36
CA THR A 467 11.15 4.63 -8.90
C THR A 467 11.08 4.55 -10.42
N SER A 468 10.45 5.51 -11.07
CA SER A 468 10.56 5.68 -12.51
C SER A 468 12.01 5.90 -12.91
N HIS A 469 12.35 5.52 -14.15
CA HIS A 469 13.58 5.95 -14.76
C HIS A 469 13.82 7.44 -14.47
N PRO A 470 15.07 7.83 -14.16
CA PRO A 470 15.39 9.23 -14.04
C PRO A 470 14.95 9.93 -15.32
N TYR A 471 13.88 10.71 -15.23
CA TYR A 471 13.40 11.45 -16.37
C TYR A 471 14.43 12.51 -16.73
N VAL A 472 14.98 12.38 -17.93
CA VAL A 472 15.94 13.33 -18.48
C VAL A 472 15.39 13.81 -19.82
N GLY A 473 14.63 14.88 -19.78
CA GLY A 473 14.06 15.41 -21.02
C GLY A 473 13.03 16.50 -20.78
N ASP A 474 12.44 16.93 -21.87
CA ASP A 474 11.45 18.00 -21.96
C ASP A 474 10.02 17.47 -22.19
N GLY A 475 9.80 16.19 -22.08
CA GLY A 475 8.54 15.55 -22.40
C GLY A 475 8.40 15.12 -23.87
N VAL A 476 9.51 14.97 -24.58
CA VAL A 476 9.49 14.50 -25.97
C VAL A 476 9.13 13.02 -26.03
N ASN A 477 8.25 12.68 -26.96
CA ASN A 477 7.79 11.31 -27.18
C ASN A 477 8.88 10.48 -27.87
N CYS A 478 8.98 9.20 -27.48
CA CYS A 478 9.83 8.23 -28.16
C CYS A 478 9.16 7.68 -29.42
N ASP A 479 9.95 7.29 -30.41
CA ASP A 479 9.45 6.62 -31.61
C ASP A 479 8.98 5.19 -31.27
N LEU A 480 7.95 4.74 -31.99
CA LEU A 480 7.49 3.35 -31.92
C LEU A 480 8.50 2.42 -32.59
N THR A 481 8.94 1.38 -31.89
CA THR A 481 9.73 0.29 -32.46
C THR A 481 9.25 -1.05 -31.93
N ASP A 482 9.27 -2.10 -32.78
CA ASP A 482 8.91 -3.45 -32.36
C ASP A 482 9.96 -4.07 -31.42
N GLU A 483 11.15 -3.47 -31.34
CA GLU A 483 12.25 -3.92 -30.48
C GLU A 483 11.85 -3.99 -28.99
N TYR A 484 10.98 -3.10 -28.56
CA TYR A 484 10.55 -3.02 -27.17
C TYR A 484 9.22 -3.74 -26.88
N ALA A 485 8.68 -4.50 -27.83
CA ALA A 485 7.37 -5.15 -27.69
C ALA A 485 7.29 -6.07 -26.46
N CYS A 486 8.38 -6.74 -26.13
CA CYS A 486 8.47 -7.71 -25.03
C CYS A 486 9.39 -7.24 -23.89
N THR A 487 9.76 -5.96 -23.83
CA THR A 487 10.62 -5.43 -22.77
C THR A 487 9.88 -5.26 -21.44
N PHE A 488 10.66 -5.27 -20.38
CA PHE A 488 10.15 -4.94 -19.04
C PHE A 488 9.71 -3.48 -18.96
N VAL A 489 8.82 -3.23 -18.03
CA VAL A 489 8.58 -1.88 -17.51
C VAL A 489 9.93 -1.30 -17.07
N GLY A 490 10.23 -0.08 -17.50
CA GLY A 490 11.50 0.57 -17.20
C GLY A 490 12.58 0.39 -18.27
N ASP A 491 12.20 0.02 -19.51
CA ASP A 491 13.13 0.07 -20.64
C ASP A 491 13.56 1.54 -20.93
N GLU A 492 14.59 1.70 -21.77
CA GLU A 492 15.18 3.01 -22.06
C GLU A 492 14.26 3.98 -22.81
N THR A 493 13.13 3.50 -23.32
CA THR A 493 12.19 4.31 -24.11
C THR A 493 10.97 4.77 -23.33
N ASP A 494 10.68 4.17 -22.17
CA ASP A 494 9.65 4.63 -21.26
C ASP A 494 10.21 4.74 -19.83
N THR A 495 9.76 5.69 -19.06
CA THR A 495 10.25 5.98 -17.71
C THR A 495 9.54 5.15 -16.64
N SER A 496 9.17 3.92 -16.98
CA SER A 496 8.50 2.99 -16.07
C SER A 496 9.35 2.68 -14.83
N PRO A 497 8.75 2.33 -13.69
CA PRO A 497 9.48 1.99 -12.48
C PRO A 497 10.37 0.78 -12.67
N PHE A 498 11.58 0.88 -12.16
CA PHE A 498 12.55 -0.20 -12.11
C PHE A 498 13.49 0.00 -10.90
N PRO A 499 14.16 -1.04 -10.42
CA PRO A 499 15.18 -0.90 -9.40
C PRO A 499 16.36 -0.09 -9.94
N ASP A 500 16.70 1.01 -9.26
CA ASP A 500 17.95 1.71 -9.56
C ASP A 500 19.13 0.89 -9.06
N THR A 501 20.03 0.53 -9.96
CA THR A 501 21.25 -0.26 -9.70
C THR A 501 22.52 0.60 -9.68
N SER A 502 22.40 1.92 -9.82
CA SER A 502 23.53 2.84 -9.70
C SER A 502 24.13 2.83 -8.29
N ASP A 503 25.39 3.29 -8.16
CA ASP A 503 26.03 3.48 -6.86
C ASP A 503 25.56 4.76 -6.13
N GLN A 504 24.54 5.44 -6.67
CA GLN A 504 23.97 6.64 -6.07
C GLN A 504 23.31 6.32 -4.73
N GLU A 505 23.54 7.16 -3.74
CA GLU A 505 22.87 7.10 -2.44
C GLU A 505 21.63 7.99 -2.43
N TYR A 506 20.62 7.55 -1.67
CA TYR A 506 19.34 8.25 -1.52
C TYR A 506 18.94 8.39 -0.05
N ILE A 507 18.34 9.52 0.30
CA ILE A 507 17.50 9.64 1.48
C ILE A 507 16.15 9.02 1.13
N SER A 508 15.66 8.08 1.96
CA SER A 508 14.42 7.33 1.70
C SER A 508 13.46 7.39 2.89
N THR A 509 12.24 7.86 2.65
CA THR A 509 11.15 7.78 3.65
C THR A 509 10.81 6.35 3.99
N LYS A 510 10.82 5.44 3.00
CA LYS A 510 10.61 4.00 3.22
C LYS A 510 11.65 3.41 4.17
N ALA A 511 12.92 3.71 3.95
CA ALA A 511 14.00 3.23 4.82
C ALA A 511 13.88 3.83 6.23
N TYR A 512 13.56 5.12 6.33
CA TYR A 512 13.31 5.76 7.62
C TYR A 512 12.17 5.06 8.38
N ILE A 513 11.01 4.88 7.75
CA ILE A 513 9.83 4.22 8.36
C ILE A 513 10.18 2.79 8.79
N GLN A 514 10.88 2.01 7.96
CA GLN A 514 11.28 0.65 8.26
C GLN A 514 12.22 0.58 9.47
N ASN A 515 13.25 1.43 9.49
CA ASN A 515 14.21 1.48 10.58
C ASN A 515 13.58 1.94 11.90
N MET A 516 12.73 2.96 11.85
CA MET A 516 11.96 3.38 13.02
C MET A 516 11.10 2.25 13.59
N ASN A 517 10.42 1.49 12.73
CA ASN A 517 9.61 0.36 13.15
C ASN A 517 10.43 -0.77 13.78
N ILE A 518 11.61 -1.08 13.23
CA ILE A 518 12.53 -2.06 13.84
C ILE A 518 12.92 -1.62 15.25
N LEU A 519 13.30 -0.36 15.41
CA LEU A 519 13.71 0.20 16.70
C LEU A 519 12.55 0.25 17.70
N MET A 520 11.37 0.70 17.28
CA MET A 520 10.17 0.75 18.13
C MET A 520 9.71 -0.63 18.59
N ASN A 521 9.76 -1.62 17.72
CA ASN A 521 9.41 -2.99 18.07
C ASN A 521 10.37 -3.57 19.10
N TYR A 522 11.68 -3.31 18.97
CA TYR A 522 12.65 -3.73 19.96
C TYR A 522 12.36 -3.11 21.34
N ILE A 523 12.11 -1.80 21.41
CA ILE A 523 11.75 -1.11 22.65
C ILE A 523 10.48 -1.73 23.26
N SER A 524 9.46 -2.00 22.44
CA SER A 524 8.21 -2.60 22.88
C SER A 524 8.43 -4.00 23.47
N SER A 525 9.21 -4.85 22.81
CA SER A 525 9.56 -6.20 23.26
C SER A 525 10.38 -6.17 24.55
N PHE A 526 11.36 -5.26 24.65
CA PHE A 526 12.17 -5.09 25.85
C PHE A 526 11.34 -4.67 27.07
N ARG A 527 10.41 -3.71 26.90
CA ARG A 527 9.49 -3.27 27.95
C ARG A 527 8.54 -4.38 28.38
N ALA A 528 8.01 -5.18 27.45
CA ALA A 528 7.14 -6.32 27.73
C ALA A 528 7.89 -7.46 28.47
N GLY A 529 9.14 -7.75 28.08
CA GLY A 529 10.00 -8.74 28.74
C GLY A 529 10.33 -8.36 30.19
N ASN A 530 10.63 -7.09 30.45
CA ASN A 530 10.89 -6.59 31.81
C ASN A 530 9.63 -6.61 32.71
N LEU A 531 8.43 -6.45 32.16
CA LEU A 531 7.19 -6.59 32.90
C LEU A 531 6.92 -8.04 33.33
N ASN A 532 7.30 -9.03 32.52
CA ASN A 532 7.16 -10.45 32.85
C ASN A 532 8.24 -10.96 33.83
N ALA A 533 9.43 -10.36 33.82
CA ALA A 533 10.51 -10.69 34.76
C ALA A 533 10.27 -10.15 36.18
N ASN A 534 9.41 -9.16 36.34
CA ASN A 534 9.03 -8.55 37.62
C ASN A 534 7.69 -9.08 38.17
N ARG A 535 7.07 -10.06 37.55
CA ARG A 535 5.93 -10.84 38.04
C ARG A 535 6.37 -12.26 38.43
#